data_4a64f4e59078614f754b9487a50e495f
#
_entry.id   4a64f4e59078614f754b9487a50e495f
#
_cell.length_a   1.000
_cell.length_b   1.000
_cell.length_c   1.000
_cell.angle_alpha   90.00
_cell.angle_beta   90.00
_cell.angle_gamma   90.00
#
_symmetry.space_group_name_H-M   'P 1'
#
loop_
_entity.id
_entity.type
_entity.pdbx_description
1 polymer ?
#
loop_
_entity_poly.entity_id
_entity_poly.type
_entity_poly.pdbx_seq_one_letter_code
_entity_poly.pdbx_strand_id
1 'polypeptide(L)'
;SKLVIAAGCWAGRLLKDIGIRIPLAPLHGYHTDIADSGVSLSRPVLYASGGFVNTPVESGLRIAGTVEIAPLDAKPNFRRAEILVKKAKRNLFPGMKRTDGSQWIGARPFMPDTLPVIGPAPGVENVWLAVGHGQLGITMGPTTGKLVNAMITGRLPVVDLTPYRADRSYV
;
A
#
# COMPACT_ATOMS: atom_id res chain seq x y z
N SER A 1 -10.50 22.79 -17.27
CA SER A 1 -10.31 21.35 -17.05
C SER A 1 -9.86 21.13 -15.61
N LYS A 2 -10.16 19.95 -15.04
CA LYS A 2 -9.81 19.57 -13.66
C LYS A 2 -9.02 18.27 -13.69
N LEU A 3 -7.99 18.13 -12.83
CA LEU A 3 -7.11 16.99 -12.76
C LEU A 3 -7.08 16.39 -11.33
N VAL A 4 -7.13 15.07 -11.21
CA VAL A 4 -6.90 14.36 -9.94
C VAL A 4 -5.67 13.48 -10.09
N ILE A 5 -4.68 13.67 -9.22
CA ILE A 5 -3.50 12.82 -9.15
C ILE A 5 -3.73 11.74 -8.09
N ALA A 6 -3.92 10.49 -8.55
CA ALA A 6 -4.15 9.31 -7.73
C ALA A 6 -3.19 8.16 -8.11
N ALA A 7 -1.92 8.51 -8.40
CA ALA A 7 -0.95 7.62 -9.04
C ALA A 7 -0.13 6.77 -8.05
N GLY A 8 -0.63 6.51 -6.82
CA GLY A 8 0.03 5.63 -5.86
C GLY A 8 1.49 6.02 -5.61
N CYS A 9 2.42 5.07 -5.68
CA CYS A 9 3.85 5.31 -5.45
C CYS A 9 4.51 6.21 -6.51
N TRP A 10 3.92 6.31 -7.70
CA TRP A 10 4.45 7.15 -8.79
C TRP A 10 4.05 8.62 -8.66
N ALA A 11 3.10 8.93 -7.76
CA ALA A 11 2.62 10.30 -7.56
C ALA A 11 3.75 11.30 -7.23
N GLY A 12 4.75 10.88 -6.43
CA GLY A 12 5.87 11.74 -6.08
C GLY A 12 6.68 12.22 -7.29
N ARG A 13 6.81 11.41 -8.35
CA ARG A 13 7.47 11.81 -9.61
C ARG A 13 6.61 12.83 -10.35
N LEU A 14 5.33 12.55 -10.56
CA LEU A 14 4.39 13.45 -11.23
C LEU A 14 4.27 14.82 -10.53
N LEU A 15 4.22 14.81 -9.20
CA LEU A 15 4.11 16.03 -8.39
C LEU A 15 5.36 16.89 -8.51
N LYS A 16 6.55 16.27 -8.59
CA LYS A 16 7.81 16.98 -8.78
C LYS A 16 7.82 17.78 -10.10
N ASP A 17 7.23 17.23 -11.17
CA ASP A 17 7.18 17.87 -12.49
C ASP A 17 6.31 19.13 -12.49
N ILE A 18 5.38 19.26 -11.55
CA ILE A 18 4.53 20.45 -11.34
C ILE A 18 4.96 21.28 -10.11
N GLY A 19 6.20 21.09 -9.63
CA GLY A 19 6.78 21.89 -8.55
C GLY A 19 6.34 21.51 -7.13
N ILE A 20 5.56 20.44 -6.94
CA ILE A 20 5.07 20.01 -5.63
C ILE A 20 5.97 18.90 -5.08
N ARG A 21 6.33 19.01 -3.80
CA ARG A 21 7.11 18.00 -3.08
C ARG A 21 6.34 17.51 -1.85
N ILE A 22 6.11 16.22 -1.77
CA ILE A 22 5.58 15.54 -0.59
C ILE A 22 6.54 14.42 -0.18
N PRO A 23 6.67 14.08 1.10
CA PRO A 23 7.58 13.04 1.60
C PRO A 23 7.00 11.63 1.40
N LEU A 24 6.55 11.33 0.18
CA LEU A 24 6.00 10.03 -0.19
C LEU A 24 7.12 9.01 -0.32
N ALA A 25 7.10 7.98 0.53
CA ALA A 25 8.07 6.89 0.53
C ALA A 25 7.46 5.59 -0.01
N PRO A 26 8.14 4.91 -0.96
CA PRO A 26 7.73 3.57 -1.36
C PRO A 26 8.15 2.54 -0.31
N LEU A 27 7.18 1.84 0.27
CA LEU A 27 7.41 0.72 1.18
C LEU A 27 7.11 -0.59 0.45
N HIS A 28 8.16 -1.31 0.08
CA HIS A 28 8.05 -2.58 -0.64
C HIS A 28 7.58 -3.69 0.28
N GLY A 29 6.54 -4.40 -0.14
CA GLY A 29 6.06 -5.62 0.50
C GLY A 29 6.24 -6.81 -0.41
N TYR A 30 6.43 -7.98 0.18
CA TYR A 30 6.70 -9.23 -0.55
C TYR A 30 5.66 -10.27 -0.21
N HIS A 31 5.34 -11.15 -1.15
CA HIS A 31 4.60 -12.37 -0.88
C HIS A 31 5.07 -13.53 -1.77
N THR A 32 4.68 -14.74 -1.35
CA THR A 32 4.75 -15.95 -2.15
C THR A 32 3.38 -16.59 -2.20
N ASP A 33 2.92 -16.92 -3.41
CA ASP A 33 1.71 -17.72 -3.65
C ASP A 33 2.11 -19.16 -3.91
N ILE A 34 1.62 -20.08 -3.10
CA ILE A 34 2.00 -21.48 -3.09
C ILE A 34 0.79 -22.33 -3.48
N ALA A 35 0.79 -22.83 -4.70
CA ALA A 35 -0.21 -23.81 -5.14
C ALA A 35 0.02 -25.14 -4.42
N ASP A 36 -1.07 -25.85 -4.13
CA ASP A 36 -1.03 -27.18 -3.51
C ASP A 36 -0.15 -27.26 -2.25
N SER A 37 -0.17 -26.19 -1.46
CA SER A 37 0.61 -26.09 -0.22
C SER A 37 0.28 -27.20 0.80
N GLY A 38 -0.88 -27.84 0.66
CA GLY A 38 -1.42 -28.78 1.64
C GLY A 38 -2.00 -28.11 2.89
N VAL A 39 -2.07 -26.77 2.89
CA VAL A 39 -2.68 -25.97 3.96
C VAL A 39 -4.02 -25.44 3.48
N SER A 40 -5.08 -25.72 4.25
CA SER A 40 -6.42 -25.20 3.99
C SER A 40 -6.80 -24.17 5.04
N LEU A 41 -7.12 -22.98 4.61
CA LEU A 41 -7.61 -21.87 5.45
C LEU A 41 -8.96 -21.39 4.91
N SER A 42 -9.90 -21.10 5.82
CA SER A 42 -11.21 -20.50 5.48
C SER A 42 -11.18 -18.97 5.50
N ARG A 43 -10.13 -18.38 6.06
CA ARG A 43 -9.96 -16.92 6.21
C ARG A 43 -8.49 -16.56 6.37
N PRO A 44 -8.11 -15.27 6.17
CA PRO A 44 -6.75 -14.81 6.46
C PRO A 44 -6.38 -15.00 7.94
N VAL A 45 -5.14 -15.42 8.18
CA VAL A 45 -4.56 -15.64 9.51
C VAL A 45 -3.32 -14.77 9.67
N LEU A 46 -3.42 -13.76 10.55
CA LEU A 46 -2.27 -12.93 10.93
C LEU A 46 -1.44 -13.65 11.99
N TYR A 47 -0.18 -13.88 11.72
CA TYR A 47 0.80 -14.33 12.71
C TYR A 47 1.54 -13.11 13.27
N ALA A 48 0.98 -12.52 14.33
CA ALA A 48 1.43 -11.23 14.86
C ALA A 48 2.89 -11.25 15.31
N SER A 49 3.33 -12.27 16.05
CA SER A 49 4.72 -12.40 16.51
C SER A 49 5.73 -12.62 15.37
N GLY A 50 5.27 -13.07 14.21
CA GLY A 50 6.11 -13.25 13.01
C GLY A 50 6.04 -12.10 12.04
N GLY A 51 5.06 -11.21 12.17
CA GLY A 51 4.86 -10.04 11.31
C GLY A 51 4.41 -10.38 9.88
N PHE A 52 3.61 -11.45 9.68
CA PHE A 52 3.11 -11.83 8.36
C PHE A 52 1.70 -12.41 8.40
N VAL A 53 1.04 -12.38 7.25
CA VAL A 53 -0.33 -12.87 7.04
C VAL A 53 -0.31 -14.06 6.09
N ASN A 54 -1.14 -15.04 6.39
CA ASN A 54 -1.41 -16.21 5.55
C ASN A 54 -2.84 -16.08 5.04
N THR A 55 -3.01 -16.04 3.72
CA THR A 55 -4.31 -15.76 3.09
C THR A 55 -4.63 -16.85 2.09
N PRO A 56 -5.83 -17.49 2.17
CA PRO A 56 -6.32 -18.32 1.09
C PRO A 56 -6.61 -17.44 -0.14
N VAL A 57 -6.08 -17.81 -1.29
CA VAL A 57 -6.32 -17.16 -2.59
C VAL A 57 -6.67 -18.23 -3.62
N GLU A 58 -7.20 -17.84 -4.77
CA GLU A 58 -7.55 -18.80 -5.84
C GLU A 58 -6.35 -19.65 -6.28
N SER A 59 -5.16 -19.05 -6.29
CA SER A 59 -3.91 -19.74 -6.63
C SER A 59 -3.35 -20.64 -5.52
N GLY A 60 -3.99 -20.71 -4.33
CA GLY A 60 -3.55 -21.51 -3.20
C GLY A 60 -3.37 -20.74 -1.91
N LEU A 61 -2.21 -20.83 -1.28
CA LEU A 61 -1.86 -20.12 -0.05
C LEU A 61 -0.92 -18.95 -0.33
N ARG A 62 -1.35 -17.71 -0.05
CA ARG A 62 -0.48 -16.53 -0.05
C ARG A 62 0.13 -16.32 1.33
N ILE A 63 1.46 -16.23 1.38
CA ILE A 63 2.21 -15.83 2.58
C ILE A 63 2.83 -14.47 2.31
N ALA A 64 2.31 -13.42 2.97
CA ALA A 64 2.64 -12.03 2.71
C ALA A 64 3.09 -11.30 3.97
N GLY A 65 4.10 -10.48 3.87
CA GLY A 65 4.61 -9.68 4.99
C GLY A 65 5.87 -8.93 4.61
N THR A 66 6.64 -8.59 5.65
CA THR A 66 7.88 -7.82 5.55
C THR A 66 7.68 -6.45 4.88
N VAL A 67 8.55 -5.54 5.22
CA VAL A 67 8.60 -4.19 4.65
C VAL A 67 10.05 -3.87 4.34
N GLU A 68 10.28 -3.29 3.17
CA GLU A 68 11.57 -2.76 2.76
C GLU A 68 11.41 -1.31 2.32
N ILE A 69 12.14 -0.41 2.95
CA ILE A 69 12.23 0.98 2.54
C ILE A 69 13.35 1.07 1.51
N ALA A 70 12.99 1.28 0.26
CA ALA A 70 13.94 1.34 -0.85
C ALA A 70 13.38 2.23 -1.98
N PRO A 71 14.22 2.76 -2.87
CA PRO A 71 13.75 3.46 -4.06
C PRO A 71 12.73 2.65 -4.87
N LEU A 72 11.81 3.34 -5.56
CA LEU A 72 10.72 2.70 -6.30
C LEU A 72 11.20 1.68 -7.35
N ASP A 73 12.37 1.92 -7.92
CA ASP A 73 13.04 1.10 -8.94
C ASP A 73 14.15 0.20 -8.39
N ALA A 74 14.19 0.00 -7.06
CA ALA A 74 15.12 -0.92 -6.43
C ALA A 74 14.90 -2.36 -6.91
N LYS A 75 16.01 -3.09 -7.09
CA LYS A 75 15.94 -4.51 -7.46
C LYS A 75 15.27 -5.32 -6.34
N PRO A 76 14.32 -6.22 -6.67
CA PRO A 76 13.67 -7.07 -5.67
C PRO A 76 14.64 -7.95 -4.88
N ASN A 77 14.44 -8.01 -3.57
CA ASN A 77 15.14 -8.94 -2.69
C ASN A 77 14.20 -10.07 -2.24
N PHE A 78 13.97 -11.04 -3.10
CA PHE A 78 13.04 -12.15 -2.84
C PHE A 78 13.44 -13.08 -1.68
N ARG A 79 14.66 -12.99 -1.17
CA ARG A 79 15.03 -13.67 0.07
C ARG A 79 14.11 -13.30 1.25
N ARG A 80 13.52 -12.09 1.20
CA ARG A 80 12.50 -11.65 2.17
C ARG A 80 11.24 -12.50 2.11
N ALA A 81 10.74 -12.82 0.91
CA ALA A 81 9.59 -13.70 0.72
C ALA A 81 9.90 -15.14 1.18
N GLU A 82 11.08 -15.67 0.83
CA GLU A 82 11.52 -17.01 1.25
C GLU A 82 11.57 -17.17 2.78
N ILE A 83 12.06 -16.16 3.48
CA ILE A 83 12.11 -16.17 4.96
C ILE A 83 10.70 -16.29 5.55
N LEU A 84 9.71 -15.62 4.96
CA LEU A 84 8.32 -15.71 5.43
C LEU A 84 7.76 -17.12 5.26
N VAL A 85 8.01 -17.76 4.11
CA VAL A 85 7.58 -19.14 3.86
C VAL A 85 8.23 -20.10 4.86
N LYS A 86 9.53 -19.97 5.10
CA LYS A 86 10.25 -20.79 6.10
C LYS A 86 9.67 -20.60 7.50
N LYS A 87 9.34 -19.36 7.90
CA LYS A 87 8.70 -19.06 9.20
C LYS A 87 7.30 -19.66 9.28
N ALA A 88 6.49 -19.53 8.22
CA ALA A 88 5.14 -20.08 8.19
C ALA A 88 5.15 -21.59 8.33
N LYS A 89 5.99 -22.29 7.57
CA LYS A 89 6.15 -23.75 7.68
C LYS A 89 6.59 -24.17 9.08
N ARG A 90 7.61 -23.50 9.63
CA ARG A 90 8.17 -23.88 10.93
C ARG A 90 7.18 -23.65 12.08
N ASN A 91 6.48 -22.51 12.07
CA ASN A 91 5.77 -22.03 13.25
C ASN A 91 4.25 -22.27 13.21
N LEU A 92 3.65 -22.39 12.01
CA LEU A 92 2.20 -22.51 11.86
C LEU A 92 1.79 -23.78 11.12
N PHE A 93 2.52 -24.16 10.09
CA PHE A 93 2.11 -25.22 9.17
C PHE A 93 3.21 -26.28 8.99
N PRO A 94 3.63 -27.03 10.04
CA PRO A 94 4.71 -28.00 9.92
C PRO A 94 4.42 -29.08 8.88
N GLY A 95 3.14 -29.38 8.63
CA GLY A 95 2.67 -30.31 7.60
C GLY A 95 2.59 -29.74 6.17
N MET A 96 3.04 -28.49 5.95
CA MET A 96 3.04 -27.88 4.61
C MET A 96 3.85 -28.74 3.62
N LYS A 97 3.20 -29.16 2.53
CA LYS A 97 3.79 -30.07 1.52
C LYS A 97 4.74 -29.35 0.58
N ARG A 98 4.37 -28.14 0.15
CA ARG A 98 5.18 -27.31 -0.76
C ARG A 98 5.55 -25.98 -0.13
N THR A 99 6.74 -25.47 -0.49
CA THR A 99 7.26 -24.17 -0.02
C THR A 99 7.78 -23.32 -1.17
N ASP A 100 7.77 -23.86 -2.37
CA ASP A 100 8.05 -23.14 -3.61
C ASP A 100 6.78 -22.52 -4.17
N GLY A 101 6.91 -21.39 -4.83
CA GLY A 101 5.76 -20.69 -5.39
C GLY A 101 6.15 -19.42 -6.15
N SER A 102 5.13 -18.75 -6.66
CA SER A 102 5.26 -17.52 -7.39
C SER A 102 5.53 -16.36 -6.40
N GLN A 103 6.62 -15.64 -6.59
CA GLN A 103 7.03 -14.52 -5.74
C GLN A 103 6.64 -13.19 -6.37
N TRP A 104 6.23 -12.24 -5.54
CA TRP A 104 5.82 -10.92 -5.97
C TRP A 104 6.30 -9.82 -5.02
N ILE A 105 6.54 -8.64 -5.56
CA ILE A 105 6.86 -7.41 -4.83
C ILE A 105 5.90 -6.29 -5.24
N GLY A 106 5.50 -5.46 -4.29
CA GLY A 106 4.74 -4.25 -4.56
C GLY A 106 5.11 -3.12 -3.62
N ALA A 107 5.18 -1.91 -4.16
CA ALA A 107 5.46 -0.71 -3.41
C ALA A 107 4.15 -0.07 -2.91
N ARG A 108 4.08 0.24 -1.62
CA ARG A 108 2.98 0.96 -0.99
C ARG A 108 3.35 2.43 -0.83
N PRO A 109 2.46 3.37 -1.17
CA PRO A 109 2.73 4.80 -1.05
C PRO A 109 2.54 5.27 0.40
N PHE A 110 3.59 5.30 1.19
CA PHE A 110 3.52 5.74 2.57
C PHE A 110 3.90 7.21 2.76
N MET A 111 3.18 7.85 3.68
CA MET A 111 3.54 9.15 4.24
C MET A 111 4.18 8.95 5.62
N PRO A 112 5.10 9.82 6.09
CA PRO A 112 5.76 9.64 7.38
C PRO A 112 4.79 9.59 8.57
N ASP A 113 3.75 10.40 8.53
CA ASP A 113 2.67 10.47 9.53
C ASP A 113 1.57 9.42 9.34
N THR A 114 1.72 8.53 8.33
CA THR A 114 0.74 7.50 7.93
C THR A 114 -0.61 8.00 7.41
N LEU A 115 -0.86 9.31 7.37
CA LEU A 115 -2.08 9.89 6.82
C LEU A 115 -1.94 10.15 5.31
N PRO A 116 -2.95 9.84 4.49
CA PRO A 116 -2.91 10.17 3.07
C PRO A 116 -2.94 11.68 2.83
N VAL A 117 -2.57 12.08 1.64
CA VAL A 117 -2.79 13.46 1.15
C VAL A 117 -4.07 13.46 0.31
N ILE A 118 -5.08 14.22 0.78
CA ILE A 118 -6.38 14.37 0.11
C ILE A 118 -6.73 15.85 0.12
N GLY A 119 -6.73 16.50 -1.04
CA GLY A 119 -7.04 17.91 -1.11
C GLY A 119 -6.52 18.60 -2.36
N PRO A 120 -6.70 19.92 -2.48
CA PRO A 120 -6.14 20.69 -3.58
C PRO A 120 -4.61 20.66 -3.56
N ALA A 121 -4.01 20.68 -4.73
CA ALA A 121 -2.57 20.78 -4.90
C ALA A 121 -2.10 22.21 -4.55
N PRO A 122 -1.11 22.37 -3.64
CA PRO A 122 -0.64 23.71 -3.26
C PRO A 122 -0.04 24.46 -4.46
N GLY A 123 -0.48 25.69 -4.65
CA GLY A 123 0.06 26.57 -5.71
C GLY A 123 -0.30 26.19 -7.15
N VAL A 124 -1.13 25.18 -7.36
CA VAL A 124 -1.57 24.75 -8.70
C VAL A 124 -3.10 24.68 -8.76
N GLU A 125 -3.69 25.51 -9.60
CA GLU A 125 -5.16 25.54 -9.75
C GLU A 125 -5.70 24.31 -10.49
N ASN A 126 -6.94 23.93 -10.12
CA ASN A 126 -7.67 22.83 -10.76
C ASN A 126 -6.98 21.45 -10.68
N VAL A 127 -6.06 21.27 -9.72
CA VAL A 127 -5.41 19.97 -9.44
C VAL A 127 -5.74 19.52 -8.01
N TRP A 128 -6.14 18.26 -7.86
CA TRP A 128 -6.39 17.63 -6.56
C TRP A 128 -5.54 16.40 -6.38
N LEU A 129 -5.19 16.10 -5.14
CA LEU A 129 -4.35 14.97 -4.75
C LEU A 129 -5.19 13.94 -3.99
N ALA A 130 -4.94 12.67 -4.30
CA ALA A 130 -5.49 11.51 -3.60
C ALA A 130 -4.39 10.43 -3.52
N VAL A 131 -3.40 10.63 -2.65
CA VAL A 131 -2.14 9.87 -2.64
C VAL A 131 -1.71 9.51 -1.22
N GLY A 132 -0.77 8.58 -1.08
CA GLY A 132 -0.16 8.29 0.23
C GLY A 132 -1.00 7.41 1.15
N HIS A 133 -1.95 6.63 0.65
CA HIS A 133 -2.86 5.79 1.45
C HIS A 133 -2.21 4.53 2.07
N GLY A 134 -0.93 4.33 1.89
CA GLY A 134 -0.21 3.18 2.45
C GLY A 134 -0.81 1.84 2.06
N GLN A 135 -1.18 1.03 3.05
CA GLN A 135 -1.82 -0.28 2.85
C GLN A 135 -3.33 -0.19 2.63
N LEU A 136 -3.95 0.95 2.96
CA LEU A 136 -5.40 1.10 3.05
C LEU A 136 -6.04 1.72 1.79
N GLY A 137 -5.28 1.88 0.70
CA GLY A 137 -5.74 2.58 -0.49
C GLY A 137 -7.03 2.01 -1.10
N ILE A 138 -7.17 0.69 -1.17
CA ILE A 138 -8.39 0.04 -1.66
C ILE A 138 -9.56 0.28 -0.69
N THR A 139 -9.32 0.09 0.61
CA THR A 139 -10.34 0.28 1.66
C THR A 139 -10.84 1.72 1.73
N MET A 140 -9.93 2.68 1.62
CA MET A 140 -10.25 4.12 1.71
C MET A 140 -10.69 4.72 0.36
N GLY A 141 -10.50 4.02 -0.74
CA GLY A 141 -10.77 4.51 -2.09
C GLY A 141 -12.16 5.12 -2.29
N PRO A 142 -13.26 4.43 -1.90
CA PRO A 142 -14.61 4.96 -2.05
C PRO A 142 -14.84 6.26 -1.26
N THR A 143 -14.35 6.33 -0.02
CA THR A 143 -14.46 7.55 0.80
C THR A 143 -13.60 8.67 0.24
N THR A 144 -12.37 8.39 -0.14
CA THR A 144 -11.49 9.38 -0.79
C THR A 144 -12.12 9.94 -2.07
N GLY A 145 -12.72 9.08 -2.89
CA GLY A 145 -13.43 9.51 -4.10
C GLY A 145 -14.60 10.45 -3.81
N LYS A 146 -15.39 10.18 -2.76
CA LYS A 146 -16.48 11.09 -2.31
C LYS A 146 -15.93 12.45 -1.85
N LEU A 147 -14.84 12.46 -1.09
CA LEU A 147 -14.23 13.69 -0.59
C LEU A 147 -13.67 14.54 -1.74
N VAL A 148 -12.93 13.93 -2.67
CA VAL A 148 -12.39 14.60 -3.85
C VAL A 148 -13.52 15.14 -4.73
N ASN A 149 -14.58 14.35 -4.97
CA ASN A 149 -15.74 14.82 -5.72
C ASN A 149 -16.45 16.01 -5.07
N ALA A 150 -16.60 16.01 -3.74
CA ALA A 150 -17.19 17.13 -3.03
C ALA A 150 -16.38 18.42 -3.28
N MET A 151 -15.06 18.38 -3.10
CA MET A 151 -14.19 19.54 -3.36
C MET A 151 -14.24 20.01 -4.82
N ILE A 152 -14.17 19.09 -5.78
CA ILE A 152 -14.21 19.42 -7.22
C ILE A 152 -15.53 20.08 -7.61
N THR A 153 -16.64 19.70 -6.98
CA THR A 153 -17.98 20.24 -7.26
C THR A 153 -18.38 21.40 -6.36
N GLY A 154 -17.46 21.92 -5.54
CA GLY A 154 -17.73 23.05 -4.63
C GLY A 154 -18.62 22.71 -3.43
N ARG A 155 -18.79 21.41 -3.12
CA ARG A 155 -19.52 20.95 -1.94
C ARG A 155 -18.59 20.79 -0.75
N LEU A 156 -19.11 20.96 0.45
CA LEU A 156 -18.33 20.72 1.67
C LEU A 156 -18.09 19.21 1.85
N PRO A 157 -16.84 18.78 2.09
CA PRO A 157 -16.55 17.44 2.52
C PRO A 157 -17.21 17.10 3.85
N VAL A 158 -17.58 15.83 4.04
CA VAL A 158 -18.25 15.34 5.27
C VAL A 158 -17.32 15.20 6.46
N VAL A 159 -16.01 15.37 6.27
CA VAL A 159 -14.98 15.35 7.31
C VAL A 159 -14.05 16.54 7.15
N ASP A 160 -13.41 16.96 8.24
CA ASP A 160 -12.33 17.95 8.18
C ASP A 160 -11.12 17.38 7.42
N LEU A 161 -10.70 18.06 6.36
CA LEU A 161 -9.56 17.68 5.54
C LEU A 161 -8.26 18.39 5.93
N THR A 162 -8.26 19.23 6.94
CA THR A 162 -7.06 19.93 7.42
C THR A 162 -5.89 18.97 7.70
N PRO A 163 -6.10 17.80 8.36
CA PRO A 163 -5.02 16.84 8.60
C PRO A 163 -4.49 16.13 7.35
N TYR A 164 -5.19 16.24 6.22
CA TYR A 164 -4.87 15.55 4.97
C TYR A 164 -4.27 16.47 3.90
N ARG A 165 -4.02 17.72 4.21
CA ARG A 165 -3.46 18.71 3.27
C ARG A 165 -2.03 18.32 2.88
N ALA A 166 -1.63 18.69 1.64
CA ALA A 166 -0.28 18.44 1.13
C ALA A 166 0.78 19.34 1.76
N ASP A 167 0.39 20.46 2.34
CA ASP A 167 1.26 21.45 2.99
C ASP A 167 1.23 21.38 4.52
N ARG A 168 0.68 20.31 5.10
CA ARG A 168 0.70 20.07 6.55
C ARG A 168 2.11 19.73 7.06
N SER A 169 2.33 19.84 8.36
CA SER A 169 3.48 19.22 9.01
C SER A 169 3.34 17.68 8.97
N TYR A 170 4.40 16.99 8.62
CA TYR A 170 4.46 15.52 8.54
C TYR A 170 5.20 14.89 9.75
N VAL A 171 5.28 15.63 10.85
CA VAL A 171 5.97 15.23 12.09
C VAL A 171 4.95 15.06 13.20
#